data_ae07e90a6ded1b8135dd39b13564c653
#
_entry.id   ae07e90a6ded1b8135dd39b13564c653
#
_cell.length_a   1.000
_cell.length_b   1.000
_cell.length_c   1.000
_cell.angle_alpha   90.00
_cell.angle_beta   90.00
_cell.angle_gamma   90.00
#
_symmetry.space_group_name_H-M   'P 1'
#
loop_
_entity.id
_entity.type
_entity.pdbx_description
1 polymer ?
#
loop_
_entity_poly.entity_id
_entity_poly.type
_entity_poly.pdbx_seq_one_letter_code
_entity_poly.pdbx_strand_id
1 'polypeptide(L)'
;MNLSAIVETTSGPVRGIAEDGVTAYRGVPYARAKRFGTPERADWTGVLEANEFGPAAPQLASRLERVMGSFEVPQAEDCLSLNVWAPPGDGHPVLVFLHGGGFSSGAGSLDWYGGAEFAARGGVVVVTVNYRLGVLGYLRLPGISEGNLGLLDQVAALTWVRENIRAFGGDPERVTAAGQSAGAISLVALLSGEPGRGLFQQAILQSTPLGMAPATPEEAEQTGVKLLQELGIEATQLDAVPVADLLAAQFAVASRARSGILPPFQLTGDGTLVAADPVAAVGREVDIPILMGTTRDEGAAFLLDDRGAMAAATEHVFAGPARQLAATLAARGVPPWLFRFDWQPADSPFGACHCLELPFLLGDAAAWRAAPMLRGERPQRLVDEMRDSWLAFVTSGNPGWSRGDTRHFTG
;
A
#
# COMPACT_ATOMS: atom_id res chain seq x y z
N MET A 1 -24.47 -18.12 5.13
CA MET A 1 -23.68 -16.94 5.53
C MET A 1 -24.52 -16.14 6.52
N ASN A 2 -23.92 -15.75 7.67
CA ASN A 2 -24.61 -14.86 8.61
C ASN A 2 -24.43 -13.42 8.13
N LEU A 3 -25.51 -12.85 7.55
CA LEU A 3 -25.53 -11.47 7.08
C LEU A 3 -25.52 -10.50 8.27
N SER A 4 -24.81 -9.38 8.15
CA SER A 4 -24.81 -8.31 9.15
C SER A 4 -26.06 -7.42 9.05
N ALA A 5 -26.21 -6.52 10.02
CA ALA A 5 -27.10 -5.38 9.85
C ALA A 5 -26.64 -4.50 8.66
N ILE A 6 -27.58 -3.77 8.07
CA ILE A 6 -27.28 -2.78 7.03
C ILE A 6 -26.67 -1.54 7.72
N VAL A 7 -25.59 -1.02 7.14
CA VAL A 7 -24.99 0.27 7.53
C VAL A 7 -25.25 1.30 6.43
N GLU A 8 -25.59 2.52 6.83
CA GLU A 8 -25.82 3.63 5.91
C GLU A 8 -24.52 4.38 5.68
N THR A 9 -24.12 4.52 4.42
CA THR A 9 -22.98 5.34 4.00
C THR A 9 -23.43 6.54 3.19
N THR A 10 -22.56 7.50 2.99
CA THR A 10 -22.84 8.65 2.12
C THR A 10 -23.03 8.25 0.65
N SER A 11 -22.57 7.06 0.26
CA SER A 11 -22.66 6.50 -1.10
C SER A 11 -23.89 5.59 -1.31
N GLY A 12 -24.45 5.04 -0.23
CA GLY A 12 -25.59 4.12 -0.23
C GLY A 12 -25.50 3.07 0.88
N PRO A 13 -26.56 2.27 1.10
CA PRO A 13 -26.58 1.24 2.14
C PRO A 13 -25.72 0.02 1.78
N VAL A 14 -25.02 -0.54 2.79
CA VAL A 14 -24.11 -1.68 2.64
C VAL A 14 -24.44 -2.76 3.64
N ARG A 15 -24.38 -4.03 3.24
CA ARG A 15 -24.48 -5.19 4.11
C ARG A 15 -23.24 -6.07 3.99
N GLY A 16 -22.63 -6.41 5.11
CA GLY A 16 -21.49 -7.32 5.22
C GLY A 16 -21.87 -8.72 5.71
N ILE A 17 -20.85 -9.47 6.06
CA ILE A 17 -20.96 -10.83 6.63
C ILE A 17 -20.25 -10.92 7.96
N ALA A 18 -20.75 -11.75 8.88
CA ALA A 18 -20.05 -12.07 10.11
C ALA A 18 -18.89 -13.03 9.83
N GLU A 19 -17.69 -12.69 10.31
CA GLU A 19 -16.44 -13.42 10.11
C GLU A 19 -15.54 -13.27 11.34
N ASP A 20 -15.17 -14.39 11.98
CA ASP A 20 -14.16 -14.45 13.06
C ASP A 20 -14.29 -13.37 14.16
N GLY A 21 -15.54 -13.06 14.56
CA GLY A 21 -15.82 -12.09 15.62
C GLY A 21 -15.90 -10.62 15.16
N VAL A 22 -15.77 -10.36 13.87
CA VAL A 22 -15.96 -9.05 13.24
C VAL A 22 -17.04 -9.10 12.17
N THR A 23 -17.42 -7.95 11.64
CA THR A 23 -18.20 -7.88 10.40
C THR A 23 -17.25 -7.49 9.26
N ALA A 24 -17.18 -8.31 8.22
CA ALA A 24 -16.42 -8.02 7.01
C ALA A 24 -17.34 -7.43 5.92
N TYR A 25 -16.90 -6.33 5.33
CA TYR A 25 -17.49 -5.69 4.16
C TYR A 25 -16.44 -5.67 3.06
N ARG A 26 -16.66 -6.44 2.00
CA ARG A 26 -15.70 -6.65 0.92
C ARG A 26 -16.16 -5.99 -0.36
N GLY A 27 -15.23 -5.41 -1.10
CA GLY A 27 -15.48 -4.82 -2.42
C GLY A 27 -16.41 -3.60 -2.39
N VAL A 28 -16.37 -2.78 -1.33
CA VAL A 28 -17.17 -1.56 -1.24
C VAL A 28 -16.58 -0.51 -2.17
N PRO A 29 -17.30 -0.02 -3.21
CA PRO A 29 -16.80 0.99 -4.12
C PRO A 29 -16.65 2.32 -3.39
N TYR A 30 -15.47 2.91 -3.40
CA TYR A 30 -15.25 4.26 -2.87
C TYR A 30 -15.24 5.33 -3.97
N ALA A 31 -14.90 4.93 -5.19
CA ALA A 31 -14.88 5.78 -6.37
C ALA A 31 -15.12 4.96 -7.65
N ARG A 32 -15.35 5.67 -8.75
CA ARG A 32 -15.29 5.16 -10.11
C ARG A 32 -14.42 6.08 -10.95
N ALA A 33 -13.79 5.56 -11.98
CA ALA A 33 -13.00 6.36 -12.88
C ALA A 33 -13.16 5.86 -14.32
N LYS A 34 -13.16 6.79 -15.27
CA LYS A 34 -12.88 6.46 -16.66
C LYS A 34 -11.38 6.16 -16.79
N ARG A 35 -11.02 5.40 -17.82
CA ARG A 35 -9.61 5.18 -18.14
C ARG A 35 -8.90 6.54 -18.26
N PHE A 36 -7.75 6.70 -17.62
CA PHE A 36 -6.95 7.92 -17.52
C PHE A 36 -7.67 9.17 -16.94
N GLY A 37 -8.88 9.01 -16.43
CA GLY A 37 -9.61 10.07 -15.74
C GLY A 37 -9.37 10.06 -14.22
N THR A 38 -9.66 11.19 -13.56
CA THR A 38 -9.64 11.30 -12.10
C THR A 38 -10.74 10.45 -11.45
N PRO A 39 -10.54 9.95 -10.21
CA PRO A 39 -11.60 9.25 -9.51
C PRO A 39 -12.75 10.18 -9.16
N GLU A 40 -13.96 9.70 -9.34
CA GLU A 40 -15.21 10.36 -8.95
C GLU A 40 -15.92 9.49 -7.92
N ARG A 41 -16.68 10.09 -7.00
CA ARG A 41 -17.40 9.36 -5.97
C ARG A 41 -18.32 8.29 -6.59
N ALA A 42 -18.30 7.09 -6.01
CA ALA A 42 -19.24 6.05 -6.36
C ALA A 42 -20.50 6.16 -5.50
N ASP A 43 -21.67 6.18 -6.16
CA ASP A 43 -22.97 6.13 -5.51
C ASP A 43 -23.77 4.95 -6.06
N TRP A 44 -24.62 4.33 -5.22
CA TRP A 44 -25.50 3.24 -5.62
C TRP A 44 -26.87 3.36 -4.96
N THR A 45 -27.87 2.68 -5.56
CA THR A 45 -29.21 2.58 -5.04
C THR A 45 -29.48 1.13 -4.59
N GLY A 46 -30.24 0.97 -3.49
CA GLY A 46 -30.47 -0.34 -2.90
C GLY A 46 -29.28 -0.82 -2.06
N VAL A 47 -29.44 -1.94 -1.39
CA VAL A 47 -28.40 -2.49 -0.50
C VAL A 47 -27.29 -3.15 -1.31
N LEU A 48 -26.05 -2.70 -1.12
CA LEU A 48 -24.86 -3.36 -1.64
C LEU A 48 -24.54 -4.56 -0.74
N GLU A 49 -24.55 -5.76 -1.29
CA GLU A 49 -24.13 -6.99 -0.61
C GLU A 49 -22.59 -7.12 -0.70
N ALA A 50 -21.91 -6.59 0.31
CA ALA A 50 -20.44 -6.51 0.36
C ALA A 50 -19.82 -7.80 0.94
N ASN A 51 -20.06 -8.93 0.30
CA ASN A 51 -19.67 -10.27 0.72
C ASN A 51 -18.51 -10.88 -0.10
N GLU A 52 -18.14 -10.26 -1.23
CA GLU A 52 -17.07 -10.69 -2.10
C GLU A 52 -16.08 -9.55 -2.35
N PHE A 53 -14.80 -9.88 -2.48
CA PHE A 53 -13.79 -8.90 -2.82
C PHE A 53 -14.04 -8.31 -4.22
N GLY A 54 -13.85 -7.01 -4.35
CA GLY A 54 -13.82 -6.35 -5.65
C GLY A 54 -12.59 -6.76 -6.48
N PRO A 55 -12.64 -6.58 -7.81
CA PRO A 55 -11.51 -6.90 -8.67
C PRO A 55 -10.30 -6.03 -8.34
N ALA A 56 -9.11 -6.60 -8.54
CA ALA A 56 -7.86 -5.83 -8.54
C ALA A 56 -7.73 -4.99 -9.82
N ALA A 57 -6.87 -3.98 -9.78
CA ALA A 57 -6.46 -3.28 -10.99
C ALA A 57 -5.81 -4.24 -11.99
N PRO A 58 -5.97 -4.03 -13.30
CA PRO A 58 -5.29 -4.81 -14.33
C PRO A 58 -3.77 -4.76 -14.13
N GLN A 59 -3.14 -5.94 -14.10
CA GLN A 59 -1.73 -6.08 -13.76
C GLN A 59 -1.14 -7.37 -14.35
N LEU A 60 0.18 -7.37 -14.51
CA LEU A 60 0.96 -8.58 -14.82
C LEU A 60 1.36 -9.30 -13.52
N ALA A 61 1.94 -10.49 -13.66
CA ALA A 61 2.51 -11.23 -12.54
C ALA A 61 3.49 -10.36 -11.73
N SER A 62 3.45 -10.50 -10.43
CA SER A 62 4.29 -9.70 -9.52
C SER A 62 5.76 -10.03 -9.72
N ARG A 63 6.61 -9.01 -9.72
CA ARG A 63 8.07 -9.20 -9.68
C ARG A 63 8.57 -9.88 -8.40
N LEU A 64 7.73 -9.90 -7.37
CA LEU A 64 7.99 -10.53 -6.07
C LEU A 64 7.42 -11.96 -5.97
N GLU A 65 6.88 -12.53 -7.07
CA GLU A 65 6.33 -13.89 -7.09
C GLU A 65 7.31 -14.93 -6.56
N ARG A 66 8.62 -14.75 -6.83
CA ARG A 66 9.69 -15.63 -6.34
C ARG A 66 9.74 -15.74 -4.80
N VAL A 67 9.36 -14.68 -4.08
CA VAL A 67 9.40 -14.63 -2.61
C VAL A 67 8.01 -14.72 -1.99
N MET A 68 7.02 -14.08 -2.56
CA MET A 68 5.66 -14.04 -2.05
C MET A 68 4.78 -15.19 -2.54
N GLY A 69 5.15 -15.84 -3.64
CA GLY A 69 4.30 -16.79 -4.37
C GLY A 69 3.42 -16.09 -5.40
N SER A 70 2.86 -16.88 -6.31
CA SER A 70 1.85 -16.41 -7.26
C SER A 70 0.52 -16.17 -6.56
N PHE A 71 -0.24 -15.23 -7.07
CA PHE A 71 -1.62 -15.02 -6.70
C PHE A 71 -2.47 -14.77 -7.96
N GLU A 72 -3.68 -15.30 -7.94
CA GLU A 72 -4.67 -15.07 -8.98
C GLU A 72 -5.89 -14.42 -8.35
N VAL A 73 -6.22 -13.22 -8.82
CA VAL A 73 -7.42 -12.48 -8.39
C VAL A 73 -8.13 -11.94 -9.63
N PRO A 74 -9.47 -11.84 -9.60
CA PRO A 74 -10.21 -11.17 -10.67
C PRO A 74 -9.66 -9.75 -10.89
N GLN A 75 -9.55 -9.34 -12.15
CA GLN A 75 -9.02 -8.02 -12.51
C GLN A 75 -10.00 -7.27 -13.40
N ALA A 76 -10.16 -5.97 -13.15
CA ALA A 76 -10.97 -5.08 -13.99
C ALA A 76 -10.47 -3.63 -13.85
N GLU A 77 -10.77 -2.78 -14.84
CA GLU A 77 -10.52 -1.34 -14.72
C GLU A 77 -11.43 -0.68 -13.67
N ASP A 78 -12.64 -1.18 -13.48
CA ASP A 78 -13.53 -0.78 -12.37
C ASP A 78 -13.08 -1.50 -11.07
N CYS A 79 -11.94 -1.09 -10.53
CA CYS A 79 -11.25 -1.72 -9.40
C CYS A 79 -11.26 -0.87 -8.12
N LEU A 80 -11.82 0.35 -8.16
CA LEU A 80 -11.72 1.32 -7.06
C LEU A 80 -12.65 0.93 -5.89
N SER A 81 -12.28 -0.10 -5.17
CA SER A 81 -13.00 -0.64 -4.02
C SER A 81 -12.08 -0.80 -2.81
N LEU A 82 -12.68 -0.84 -1.63
CA LEU A 82 -12.01 -1.12 -0.37
C LEU A 82 -12.73 -2.24 0.39
N ASN A 83 -12.05 -2.79 1.38
CA ASN A 83 -12.59 -3.79 2.28
C ASN A 83 -12.52 -3.24 3.71
N VAL A 84 -13.52 -3.55 4.53
CA VAL A 84 -13.60 -3.11 5.93
C VAL A 84 -13.84 -4.33 6.82
N TRP A 85 -13.03 -4.50 7.87
CA TRP A 85 -13.29 -5.43 8.97
C TRP A 85 -13.55 -4.63 10.23
N ALA A 86 -14.79 -4.70 10.69
CA ALA A 86 -15.32 -3.90 11.80
C ALA A 86 -15.58 -4.79 13.04
N PRO A 87 -14.87 -4.57 14.15
CA PRO A 87 -15.21 -5.21 15.43
C PRO A 87 -16.55 -4.67 15.96
N PRO A 88 -17.25 -5.39 16.85
CA PRO A 88 -18.49 -4.91 17.44
C PRO A 88 -18.25 -3.68 18.33
N GLY A 89 -19.17 -2.70 18.27
CA GLY A 89 -19.11 -1.43 19.03
C GLY A 89 -18.76 -0.23 18.17
N ASP A 90 -18.52 0.90 18.80
CA ASP A 90 -18.28 2.19 18.15
C ASP A 90 -17.02 2.88 18.71
N GLY A 91 -16.50 3.86 17.96
CA GLY A 91 -15.38 4.70 18.38
C GLY A 91 -14.02 3.98 18.30
N HIS A 92 -13.91 2.93 17.49
CA HIS A 92 -12.67 2.19 17.30
C HIS A 92 -11.63 3.01 16.52
N PRO A 93 -10.33 2.92 16.87
CA PRO A 93 -9.28 3.40 15.98
C PRO A 93 -9.36 2.69 14.63
N VAL A 94 -8.85 3.34 13.59
CA VAL A 94 -8.93 2.85 12.22
C VAL A 94 -7.52 2.65 11.67
N LEU A 95 -7.26 1.52 11.05
CA LEU A 95 -6.06 1.22 10.27
C LEU A 95 -6.43 1.15 8.79
N VAL A 96 -5.93 2.07 7.97
CA VAL A 96 -6.06 2.01 6.51
C VAL A 96 -4.74 1.53 5.92
N PHE A 97 -4.76 0.39 5.23
CA PHE A 97 -3.57 -0.22 4.66
C PHE A 97 -3.50 -0.06 3.14
N LEU A 98 -2.42 0.55 2.66
CA LEU A 98 -2.08 0.69 1.24
C LEU A 98 -1.05 -0.38 0.86
N HIS A 99 -1.43 -1.29 -0.04
CA HIS A 99 -0.57 -2.40 -0.45
C HIS A 99 0.67 -1.96 -1.23
N GLY A 100 1.71 -2.78 -1.22
CA GLY A 100 2.89 -2.64 -2.04
C GLY A 100 2.71 -3.23 -3.44
N GLY A 101 3.84 -3.53 -4.11
CA GLY A 101 3.88 -4.15 -5.43
C GLY A 101 4.47 -3.25 -6.52
N GLY A 102 5.25 -2.23 -6.13
CA GLY A 102 6.01 -1.37 -7.04
C GLY A 102 5.12 -0.63 -8.04
N PHE A 103 3.95 -0.19 -7.64
CA PHE A 103 2.96 0.47 -8.50
C PHE A 103 2.49 -0.34 -9.71
N SER A 104 2.88 -1.60 -9.83
CA SER A 104 2.61 -2.44 -11.01
C SER A 104 1.84 -3.72 -10.70
N SER A 105 1.74 -4.11 -9.45
CA SER A 105 1.00 -5.29 -8.98
C SER A 105 0.49 -5.11 -7.55
N GLY A 106 -0.38 -6.02 -7.10
CA GLY A 106 -0.94 -6.02 -5.75
C GLY A 106 -2.45 -5.77 -5.74
N ALA A 107 -3.07 -6.08 -4.62
CA ALA A 107 -4.48 -5.79 -4.32
C ALA A 107 -4.71 -5.85 -2.82
N GLY A 108 -5.68 -5.07 -2.32
CA GLY A 108 -6.11 -5.11 -0.93
C GLY A 108 -6.89 -6.38 -0.55
N SER A 109 -7.14 -7.27 -1.52
CA SER A 109 -7.84 -8.54 -1.36
C SER A 109 -6.92 -9.76 -1.26
N LEU A 110 -5.59 -9.57 -1.30
CA LEU A 110 -4.65 -10.69 -1.18
C LEU A 110 -4.65 -11.26 0.23
N ASP A 111 -4.37 -12.56 0.37
CA ASP A 111 -4.24 -13.28 1.64
C ASP A 111 -3.20 -12.66 2.61
N TRP A 112 -2.34 -11.79 2.08
CA TRP A 112 -1.36 -10.98 2.82
C TRP A 112 -2.00 -9.85 3.63
N TYR A 113 -3.25 -9.49 3.35
CA TYR A 113 -3.94 -8.30 3.87
C TYR A 113 -5.29 -8.63 4.49
N GLY A 114 -5.44 -9.85 5.05
CA GLY A 114 -6.64 -10.26 5.79
C GLY A 114 -6.77 -9.49 7.10
N GLY A 115 -7.79 -8.62 7.22
CA GLY A 115 -7.95 -7.75 8.38
C GLY A 115 -8.64 -8.38 9.59
N ALA A 116 -9.31 -9.54 9.45
CA ALA A 116 -10.20 -10.09 10.46
C ALA A 116 -9.50 -10.38 11.81
N GLU A 117 -8.40 -11.15 11.79
CA GLU A 117 -7.65 -11.49 13.02
C GLU A 117 -7.11 -10.24 13.73
N PHE A 118 -6.60 -9.28 12.96
CA PHE A 118 -6.03 -8.03 13.51
C PHE A 118 -7.15 -7.15 14.12
N ALA A 119 -8.28 -7.01 13.43
CA ALA A 119 -9.44 -6.25 13.90
C ALA A 119 -10.03 -6.86 15.17
N ALA A 120 -10.27 -8.16 15.19
CA ALA A 120 -10.81 -8.88 16.35
C ALA A 120 -9.90 -8.80 17.57
N ARG A 121 -8.56 -8.96 17.38
CA ARG A 121 -7.58 -8.90 18.46
C ARG A 121 -7.50 -7.53 19.11
N GLY A 122 -7.53 -6.46 18.31
CA GLY A 122 -7.21 -5.11 18.77
C GLY A 122 -8.38 -4.19 18.99
N GLY A 123 -9.61 -4.59 18.62
CA GLY A 123 -10.73 -3.68 18.60
C GLY A 123 -10.47 -2.47 17.67
N VAL A 124 -9.89 -2.72 16.50
CA VAL A 124 -9.49 -1.72 15.49
C VAL A 124 -10.27 -2.00 14.21
N VAL A 125 -10.87 -0.98 13.61
CA VAL A 125 -11.41 -1.14 12.25
C VAL A 125 -10.26 -1.19 11.26
N VAL A 126 -10.18 -2.25 10.45
CA VAL A 126 -9.15 -2.41 9.41
C VAL A 126 -9.76 -2.15 8.05
N VAL A 127 -9.08 -1.35 7.24
CA VAL A 127 -9.45 -1.04 5.85
C VAL A 127 -8.30 -1.39 4.93
N THR A 128 -8.55 -2.14 3.85
CA THR A 128 -7.57 -2.35 2.76
C THR A 128 -8.12 -1.79 1.47
N VAL A 129 -7.25 -1.24 0.61
CA VAL A 129 -7.66 -0.41 -0.53
C VAL A 129 -7.08 -0.98 -1.82
N ASN A 130 -7.91 -1.12 -2.87
CA ASN A 130 -7.47 -1.27 -4.24
C ASN A 130 -7.33 0.12 -4.89
N TYR A 131 -6.33 0.30 -5.73
CA TYR A 131 -6.10 1.52 -6.50
C TYR A 131 -5.47 1.18 -7.85
N ARG A 132 -5.58 2.07 -8.84
CA ARG A 132 -5.04 1.83 -10.19
C ARG A 132 -3.52 1.72 -10.17
N LEU A 133 -3.01 0.84 -11.03
CA LEU A 133 -1.61 0.44 -11.11
C LEU A 133 -1.05 0.67 -12.52
N GLY A 134 0.27 0.64 -12.62
CA GLY A 134 0.99 0.69 -13.87
C GLY A 134 0.59 1.86 -14.77
N VAL A 135 0.47 1.60 -16.05
CA VAL A 135 0.07 2.60 -17.05
C VAL A 135 -1.29 3.22 -16.75
N LEU A 136 -2.25 2.45 -16.20
CA LEU A 136 -3.60 2.94 -15.88
C LEU A 136 -3.63 3.89 -14.67
N GLY A 137 -2.66 3.76 -13.76
CA GLY A 137 -2.56 4.56 -12.53
C GLY A 137 -1.51 5.68 -12.57
N TYR A 138 -0.48 5.54 -13.41
CA TYR A 138 0.70 6.42 -13.33
C TYR A 138 1.21 6.92 -14.69
N LEU A 139 0.45 6.75 -15.76
CA LEU A 139 0.78 7.37 -17.05
C LEU A 139 0.72 8.89 -16.93
N ARG A 140 1.80 9.57 -17.32
CA ARG A 140 1.78 11.00 -17.64
C ARG A 140 1.96 11.17 -19.14
N LEU A 141 0.99 11.84 -19.76
CA LEU A 141 1.01 12.15 -21.19
C LEU A 141 0.11 13.35 -21.43
N PRO A 142 0.65 14.49 -21.95
CA PRO A 142 -0.10 15.71 -22.15
C PRO A 142 -1.38 15.50 -22.96
N GLY A 143 -2.50 16.03 -22.46
CA GLY A 143 -3.82 15.90 -23.07
C GLY A 143 -4.54 14.56 -22.80
N ILE A 144 -3.89 13.61 -22.13
CA ILE A 144 -4.47 12.32 -21.74
C ILE A 144 -4.52 12.19 -20.21
N SER A 145 -3.38 12.32 -19.53
CA SER A 145 -3.27 12.18 -18.07
C SER A 145 -2.14 13.04 -17.54
N GLU A 146 -2.38 13.72 -16.42
CA GLU A 146 -1.34 14.46 -15.69
C GLU A 146 -0.47 13.56 -14.80
N GLY A 147 -0.73 12.26 -14.77
CA GLY A 147 -0.05 11.28 -13.92
C GLY A 147 -0.68 11.14 -12.53
N ASN A 148 -0.07 10.32 -11.68
CA ASN A 148 -0.44 10.15 -10.27
C ASN A 148 -1.91 9.73 -10.00
N LEU A 149 -2.61 9.16 -10.99
CA LEU A 149 -4.02 8.77 -10.82
C LEU A 149 -4.20 7.72 -9.73
N GLY A 150 -3.28 6.76 -9.60
CA GLY A 150 -3.31 5.78 -8.51
C GLY A 150 -3.13 6.41 -7.12
N LEU A 151 -2.40 7.54 -7.02
CA LEU A 151 -2.31 8.32 -5.78
C LEU A 151 -3.61 9.10 -5.51
N LEU A 152 -4.24 9.65 -6.53
CA LEU A 152 -5.56 10.29 -6.41
C LEU A 152 -6.63 9.29 -5.99
N ASP A 153 -6.56 8.02 -6.44
CA ASP A 153 -7.44 6.95 -5.98
C ASP A 153 -7.26 6.71 -4.47
N GLN A 154 -6.02 6.71 -3.97
CA GLN A 154 -5.73 6.57 -2.54
C GLN A 154 -6.25 7.77 -1.73
N VAL A 155 -6.16 8.99 -2.26
CA VAL A 155 -6.78 10.19 -1.66
C VAL A 155 -8.30 10.02 -1.59
N ALA A 156 -8.92 9.54 -2.66
CA ALA A 156 -10.38 9.29 -2.69
C ALA A 156 -10.79 8.22 -1.67
N ALA A 157 -10.02 7.14 -1.53
CA ALA A 157 -10.27 6.09 -0.53
C ALA A 157 -10.16 6.62 0.90
N LEU A 158 -9.11 7.38 1.22
CA LEU A 158 -8.93 8.00 2.54
C LEU A 158 -10.02 9.04 2.83
N THR A 159 -10.47 9.78 1.82
CA THR A 159 -11.60 10.72 1.93
C THR A 159 -12.89 9.96 2.23
N TRP A 160 -13.14 8.85 1.51
CA TRP A 160 -14.29 7.99 1.76
C TRP A 160 -14.25 7.42 3.20
N VAL A 161 -13.10 6.98 3.68
CA VAL A 161 -12.91 6.53 5.07
C VAL A 161 -13.31 7.64 6.05
N ARG A 162 -12.80 8.86 5.88
CA ARG A 162 -13.13 9.98 6.75
C ARG A 162 -14.63 10.28 6.80
N GLU A 163 -15.33 10.14 5.67
CA GLU A 163 -16.76 10.43 5.56
C GLU A 163 -17.64 9.31 6.09
N ASN A 164 -17.20 8.03 6.00
CA ASN A 164 -18.08 6.88 6.17
C ASN A 164 -17.69 5.93 7.31
N ILE A 165 -16.45 5.95 7.80
CA ILE A 165 -15.98 4.91 8.70
C ILE A 165 -16.72 4.85 10.04
N ARG A 166 -17.37 5.95 10.42
CA ARG A 166 -18.24 6.01 11.62
C ARG A 166 -19.43 5.05 11.52
N ALA A 167 -19.96 4.83 10.32
CA ALA A 167 -21.03 3.86 10.08
C ALA A 167 -20.60 2.41 10.33
N PHE A 168 -19.28 2.15 10.27
CA PHE A 168 -18.64 0.86 10.55
C PHE A 168 -18.04 0.79 11.97
N GLY A 169 -18.43 1.70 12.86
CA GLY A 169 -17.93 1.77 14.25
C GLY A 169 -16.53 2.38 14.41
N GLY A 170 -15.89 2.89 13.33
CA GLY A 170 -14.59 3.55 13.38
C GLY A 170 -14.67 5.03 13.75
N ASP A 171 -13.59 5.58 14.30
CA ASP A 171 -13.44 7.01 14.60
C ASP A 171 -12.60 7.69 13.52
N PRO A 172 -13.18 8.58 12.68
CA PRO A 172 -12.46 9.28 11.62
C PRO A 172 -11.35 10.23 12.10
N GLU A 173 -11.35 10.60 13.42
CA GLU A 173 -10.30 11.41 14.02
C GLU A 173 -9.14 10.55 14.59
N ARG A 174 -9.21 9.24 14.45
CA ARG A 174 -8.22 8.28 14.93
C ARG A 174 -7.80 7.31 13.82
N VAL A 175 -7.46 7.86 12.65
CA VAL A 175 -7.02 7.11 11.48
C VAL A 175 -5.50 7.00 11.44
N THR A 176 -5.00 5.77 11.38
CA THR A 176 -3.60 5.46 11.06
C THR A 176 -3.54 4.96 9.62
N ALA A 177 -2.84 5.69 8.77
CA ALA A 177 -2.53 5.21 7.42
C ALA A 177 -1.24 4.39 7.46
N ALA A 178 -1.32 3.15 7.00
CA ALA A 178 -0.19 2.23 6.93
C ALA A 178 0.07 1.82 5.47
N GLY A 179 1.30 1.61 5.13
CA GLY A 179 1.66 1.10 3.81
C GLY A 179 2.99 0.37 3.84
N GLN A 180 3.16 -0.49 2.85
CA GLN A 180 4.40 -1.21 2.64
C GLN A 180 4.94 -0.91 1.24
N SER A 181 6.27 -0.72 1.10
CA SER A 181 6.92 -0.52 -0.21
C SER A 181 6.28 0.64 -1.00
N ALA A 182 5.70 0.36 -2.17
CA ALA A 182 5.00 1.36 -2.99
C ALA A 182 3.83 2.04 -2.24
N GLY A 183 3.10 1.32 -1.38
CA GLY A 183 2.08 1.91 -0.52
C GLY A 183 2.67 2.87 0.52
N ALA A 184 3.84 2.54 1.08
CA ALA A 184 4.50 3.40 2.05
C ALA A 184 5.08 4.67 1.41
N ILE A 185 5.70 4.59 0.22
CA ILE A 185 6.18 5.78 -0.48
C ILE A 185 5.03 6.65 -0.99
N SER A 186 3.85 6.06 -1.29
CA SER A 186 2.63 6.82 -1.53
C SER A 186 2.23 7.65 -0.30
N LEU A 187 2.31 7.07 0.91
CA LEU A 187 2.05 7.83 2.14
C LEU A 187 3.05 8.96 2.34
N VAL A 188 4.33 8.76 2.00
CA VAL A 188 5.33 9.84 2.03
C VAL A 188 4.96 10.95 1.06
N ALA A 189 4.48 10.61 -0.15
CA ALA A 189 3.97 11.58 -1.10
C ALA A 189 2.75 12.35 -0.54
N LEU A 190 1.77 11.64 0.05
CA LEU A 190 0.59 12.26 0.68
C LEU A 190 0.94 13.15 1.87
N LEU A 191 1.92 12.76 2.68
CA LEU A 191 2.42 13.57 3.80
C LEU A 191 3.14 14.83 3.33
N SER A 192 3.70 14.81 2.12
CA SER A 192 4.44 15.94 1.54
C SER A 192 3.57 16.95 0.78
N GLY A 193 2.29 16.61 0.53
CA GLY A 193 1.38 17.39 -0.30
C GLY A 193 0.07 17.78 0.40
N GLU A 194 -0.61 18.80 -0.13
CA GLU A 194 -1.91 19.28 0.39
C GLU A 194 -3.02 18.20 0.38
N PRO A 195 -3.16 17.34 -0.67
CA PRO A 195 -4.28 16.41 -0.75
C PRO A 195 -4.32 15.34 0.34
N GLY A 196 -3.19 15.01 0.96
CA GLY A 196 -3.12 14.07 2.09
C GLY A 196 -3.37 14.69 3.46
N ARG A 197 -3.37 16.02 3.54
CA ARG A 197 -3.41 16.75 4.80
C ARG A 197 -4.74 16.54 5.54
N GLY A 198 -4.65 16.05 6.79
CA GLY A 198 -5.81 15.82 7.66
C GLY A 198 -6.65 14.59 7.31
N LEU A 199 -6.21 13.72 6.38
CA LEU A 199 -6.88 12.47 6.07
C LEU A 199 -6.54 11.35 7.08
N PHE A 200 -5.43 11.48 7.80
CA PHE A 200 -5.00 10.55 8.85
C PHE A 200 -4.15 11.28 9.90
N GLN A 201 -4.11 10.75 11.11
CA GLN A 201 -3.46 11.35 12.27
C GLN A 201 -2.16 10.65 12.64
N GLN A 202 -1.89 9.47 12.08
CA GLN A 202 -0.67 8.69 12.32
C GLN A 202 -0.28 7.96 11.05
N ALA A 203 1.02 7.63 10.88
CA ALA A 203 1.51 6.89 9.73
C ALA A 203 2.40 5.70 10.13
N ILE A 204 2.24 4.57 9.42
CA ILE A 204 3.13 3.41 9.50
C ILE A 204 3.78 3.20 8.14
N LEU A 205 5.10 3.32 8.08
CA LEU A 205 5.90 3.29 6.86
C LEU A 205 6.79 2.04 6.87
N GLN A 206 6.34 0.94 6.22
CA GLN A 206 7.05 -0.34 6.20
C GLN A 206 7.87 -0.49 4.94
N SER A 207 9.17 -0.75 5.09
CA SER A 207 10.08 -1.03 3.97
C SER A 207 9.94 0.00 2.85
N THR A 208 9.87 1.27 3.22
CA THR A 208 9.68 2.39 2.29
C THR A 208 10.92 2.60 1.44
N PRO A 209 10.85 2.60 0.11
CA PRO A 209 11.99 2.82 -0.76
C PRO A 209 12.35 4.33 -0.83
N LEU A 210 12.74 4.92 0.31
CA LEU A 210 13.00 6.36 0.47
C LEU A 210 14.20 6.86 -0.35
N GLY A 211 15.07 5.96 -0.80
CA GLY A 211 16.17 6.29 -1.70
C GLY A 211 15.76 6.43 -3.17
N MET A 212 14.47 6.24 -3.47
CA MET A 212 13.90 6.33 -4.82
C MET A 212 13.14 7.64 -4.97
N ALA A 213 13.67 8.55 -5.78
CA ALA A 213 12.96 9.77 -6.12
C ALA A 213 11.76 9.50 -7.05
N PRO A 214 10.67 10.27 -6.96
CA PRO A 214 9.65 10.27 -8.00
C PRO A 214 10.25 10.70 -9.34
N ALA A 215 9.66 10.25 -10.44
CA ALA A 215 10.05 10.71 -11.77
C ALA A 215 9.80 12.21 -11.91
N THR A 216 10.63 12.92 -12.65
CA THR A 216 10.28 14.28 -13.06
C THR A 216 9.13 14.24 -14.07
N PRO A 217 8.38 15.33 -14.23
CA PRO A 217 7.34 15.42 -15.27
C PRO A 217 7.85 15.04 -16.66
N GLU A 218 9.05 15.48 -17.01
CA GLU A 218 9.68 15.23 -18.31
C GLU A 218 10.04 13.75 -18.50
N GLU A 219 10.58 13.09 -17.46
CA GLU A 219 10.89 11.65 -17.47
C GLU A 219 9.61 10.81 -17.60
N ALA A 220 8.56 11.19 -16.88
CA ALA A 220 7.26 10.52 -16.94
C ALA A 220 6.61 10.67 -18.32
N GLU A 221 6.64 11.86 -18.93
CA GLU A 221 6.17 12.11 -20.28
C GLU A 221 6.96 11.32 -21.33
N GLN A 222 8.29 11.27 -21.22
CA GLN A 222 9.13 10.43 -22.08
C GLN A 222 8.77 8.94 -21.98
N THR A 223 8.38 8.48 -20.78
CA THR A 223 7.91 7.12 -20.58
C THR A 223 6.57 6.89 -21.28
N GLY A 224 5.66 7.86 -21.22
CA GLY A 224 4.40 7.83 -21.97
C GLY A 224 4.61 7.80 -23.50
N VAL A 225 5.54 8.61 -24.02
CA VAL A 225 5.91 8.58 -25.43
C VAL A 225 6.47 7.22 -25.86
N LYS A 226 7.32 6.58 -25.03
CA LYS A 226 7.84 5.22 -25.30
C LYS A 226 6.71 4.19 -25.33
N LEU A 227 5.68 4.34 -24.52
CA LEU A 227 4.49 3.48 -24.55
C LEU A 227 3.75 3.62 -25.89
N LEU A 228 3.51 4.84 -26.37
CA LEU A 228 2.87 5.05 -27.68
C LEU A 228 3.70 4.47 -28.84
N GLN A 229 5.01 4.62 -28.79
CA GLN A 229 5.93 4.03 -29.78
C GLN A 229 5.85 2.49 -29.77
N GLU A 230 5.77 1.88 -28.58
CA GLU A 230 5.63 0.43 -28.45
C GLU A 230 4.31 -0.08 -29.00
N LEU A 231 3.22 0.68 -28.78
CA LEU A 231 1.90 0.36 -29.32
C LEU A 231 1.74 0.71 -30.81
N GLY A 232 2.62 1.57 -31.36
CA GLY A 232 2.52 2.03 -32.74
C GLY A 232 1.29 2.89 -33.01
N ILE A 233 0.86 3.71 -32.05
CA ILE A 233 -0.37 4.49 -32.11
C ILE A 233 -0.13 5.99 -31.75
N GLU A 234 -1.11 6.83 -32.09
CA GLU A 234 -1.19 8.19 -31.58
C GLU A 234 -1.91 8.25 -30.23
N ALA A 235 -1.64 9.28 -29.42
CA ALA A 235 -2.21 9.45 -28.09
C ALA A 235 -3.75 9.41 -28.07
N THR A 236 -4.41 9.93 -29.08
CA THR A 236 -5.87 9.94 -29.23
C THR A 236 -6.52 8.56 -29.38
N GLN A 237 -5.72 7.53 -29.64
CA GLN A 237 -6.18 6.15 -29.80
C GLN A 237 -6.05 5.34 -28.50
N LEU A 238 -5.41 5.88 -27.47
CA LEU A 238 -5.00 5.14 -26.29
C LEU A 238 -6.21 4.59 -25.49
N ASP A 239 -7.31 5.31 -25.43
CA ASP A 239 -8.53 4.86 -24.75
C ASP A 239 -9.14 3.59 -25.35
N ALA A 240 -8.94 3.36 -26.66
CA ALA A 240 -9.47 2.21 -27.37
C ALA A 240 -8.55 0.95 -27.32
N VAL A 241 -7.34 1.09 -26.76
CA VAL A 241 -6.38 -0.04 -26.70
C VAL A 241 -6.87 -1.09 -25.71
N PRO A 242 -6.91 -2.37 -26.08
CA PRO A 242 -7.21 -3.46 -25.12
C PRO A 242 -6.25 -3.44 -23.94
N VAL A 243 -6.76 -3.73 -22.73
CA VAL A 243 -5.95 -3.74 -21.50
C VAL A 243 -4.74 -4.67 -21.61
N ALA A 244 -4.92 -5.84 -22.22
CA ALA A 244 -3.82 -6.79 -22.41
C ALA A 244 -2.66 -6.19 -23.22
N ASP A 245 -2.97 -5.40 -24.25
CA ASP A 245 -1.98 -4.76 -25.12
C ASP A 245 -1.28 -3.59 -24.36
N LEU A 246 -2.02 -2.84 -23.53
CA LEU A 246 -1.43 -1.84 -22.63
C LEU A 246 -0.43 -2.46 -21.66
N LEU A 247 -0.79 -3.58 -21.04
CA LEU A 247 0.09 -4.29 -20.10
C LEU A 247 1.31 -4.89 -20.81
N ALA A 248 1.15 -5.42 -22.03
CA ALA A 248 2.27 -5.92 -22.84
C ALA A 248 3.24 -4.79 -23.21
N ALA A 249 2.73 -3.63 -23.63
CA ALA A 249 3.54 -2.46 -23.94
C ALA A 249 4.24 -1.90 -22.68
N GLN A 250 3.54 -1.84 -21.54
CA GLN A 250 4.14 -1.49 -20.24
C GLN A 250 5.33 -2.40 -19.90
N PHE A 251 5.18 -3.71 -20.09
CA PHE A 251 6.24 -4.69 -19.85
C PHE A 251 7.43 -4.47 -20.79
N ALA A 252 7.18 -4.20 -22.06
CA ALA A 252 8.23 -3.94 -23.05
C ALA A 252 9.02 -2.67 -22.71
N VAL A 253 8.32 -1.58 -22.31
CA VAL A 253 8.95 -0.33 -21.83
C VAL A 253 9.81 -0.61 -20.59
N ALA A 254 9.28 -1.34 -19.61
CA ALA A 254 10.00 -1.68 -18.37
C ALA A 254 11.26 -2.51 -18.65
N SER A 255 11.17 -3.50 -19.54
CA SER A 255 12.28 -4.40 -19.88
C SER A 255 13.44 -3.66 -20.58
N ARG A 256 13.14 -2.61 -21.36
CA ARG A 256 14.17 -1.80 -22.05
C ARG A 256 14.79 -0.75 -21.14
N ALA A 257 14.07 -0.30 -20.11
CA ALA A 257 14.56 0.76 -19.21
C ALA A 257 15.78 0.35 -18.38
N ARG A 258 16.11 -0.96 -18.26
CA ARG A 258 17.18 -1.51 -17.42
C ARG A 258 17.19 -0.94 -15.99
N SER A 259 16.09 -0.40 -15.57
CA SER A 259 15.96 0.31 -14.29
C SER A 259 15.63 -0.69 -13.18
N GLY A 260 16.63 -1.30 -12.61
CA GLY A 260 16.67 -2.09 -11.38
C GLY A 260 15.32 -2.34 -10.66
N ILE A 261 15.13 -1.69 -9.51
CA ILE A 261 13.95 -1.86 -8.65
C ILE A 261 12.78 -0.95 -9.08
N LEU A 262 13.06 0.18 -9.77
CA LEU A 262 12.04 1.19 -10.15
C LEU A 262 11.18 0.72 -11.33
N PRO A 263 9.84 0.80 -11.21
CA PRO A 263 8.96 0.64 -12.36
C PRO A 263 8.96 1.91 -13.23
N PRO A 264 8.74 1.81 -14.55
CA PRO A 264 8.70 2.97 -15.43
C PRO A 264 7.47 3.88 -15.17
N PHE A 265 6.36 3.29 -14.72
CA PHE A 265 5.15 4.00 -14.33
C PHE A 265 5.09 4.04 -12.80
N GLN A 266 5.36 5.21 -12.23
CA GLN A 266 5.48 5.47 -10.81
C GLN A 266 5.02 6.89 -10.46
N LEU A 267 5.20 7.31 -9.22
CA LEU A 267 4.92 8.67 -8.80
C LEU A 267 5.72 9.69 -9.62
N THR A 268 5.06 10.77 -10.00
CA THR A 268 5.66 11.93 -10.66
C THR A 268 5.70 13.09 -9.68
N GLY A 269 6.87 13.66 -9.47
CA GLY A 269 7.07 14.84 -8.64
C GLY A 269 6.62 16.11 -9.38
N ASP A 270 5.31 16.37 -9.38
CA ASP A 270 4.67 17.46 -10.12
C ASP A 270 4.69 18.80 -9.35
N GLY A 271 5.16 18.79 -8.10
CA GLY A 271 5.22 19.97 -7.24
C GLY A 271 3.87 20.40 -6.65
N THR A 272 2.78 19.68 -6.98
CA THR A 272 1.40 20.00 -6.55
C THR A 272 0.83 18.85 -5.72
N LEU A 273 0.62 17.68 -6.32
CA LEU A 273 0.15 16.47 -5.64
C LEU A 273 1.31 15.74 -4.96
N VAL A 274 2.46 15.70 -5.62
CA VAL A 274 3.69 15.09 -5.12
C VAL A 274 4.80 16.13 -5.14
N ALA A 275 5.39 16.43 -3.98
CA ALA A 275 6.57 17.30 -3.92
C ALA A 275 7.71 16.76 -4.80
N ALA A 276 8.54 17.63 -5.36
CA ALA A 276 9.71 17.20 -6.14
C ALA A 276 10.67 16.33 -5.32
N ASP A 277 10.77 16.61 -4.02
CA ASP A 277 11.47 15.77 -3.04
C ASP A 277 10.53 15.53 -1.83
N PRO A 278 9.70 14.48 -1.88
CA PRO A 278 8.74 14.18 -0.83
C PRO A 278 9.40 13.85 0.50
N VAL A 279 10.56 13.18 0.48
CA VAL A 279 11.28 12.79 1.70
C VAL A 279 11.79 14.03 2.44
N ALA A 280 12.38 14.98 1.72
CA ALA A 280 12.80 16.24 2.31
C ALA A 280 11.61 17.07 2.80
N ALA A 281 10.48 17.08 2.11
CA ALA A 281 9.27 17.77 2.53
C ALA A 281 8.72 17.18 3.85
N VAL A 282 8.59 15.85 3.95
CA VAL A 282 8.21 15.15 5.18
C VAL A 282 9.18 15.49 6.31
N GLY A 283 10.47 15.45 6.05
CA GLY A 283 11.49 15.82 7.03
C GLY A 283 11.36 17.24 7.56
N ARG A 284 10.86 18.18 6.77
CA ARG A 284 10.68 19.58 7.17
C ARG A 284 9.36 19.91 7.85
N GLU A 285 8.26 19.27 7.44
CA GLU A 285 6.91 19.78 7.70
C GLU A 285 6.01 18.86 8.53
N VAL A 286 6.28 17.54 8.55
CA VAL A 286 5.38 16.58 9.18
C VAL A 286 5.58 16.52 10.68
N ASP A 287 4.46 16.58 11.44
CA ASP A 287 4.43 16.56 12.91
C ASP A 287 3.57 15.42 13.51
N ILE A 288 2.97 14.57 12.66
CA ILE A 288 2.20 13.42 13.14
C ILE A 288 3.12 12.29 13.61
N PRO A 289 2.65 11.42 14.53
CA PRO A 289 3.37 10.21 14.92
C PRO A 289 3.68 9.30 13.73
N ILE A 290 4.93 8.85 13.62
CA ILE A 290 5.38 7.92 12.56
C ILE A 290 6.03 6.70 13.22
N LEU A 291 5.58 5.51 12.83
CA LEU A 291 6.27 4.23 13.03
C LEU A 291 6.88 3.83 11.69
N MET A 292 8.20 3.65 11.62
CA MET A 292 8.86 3.31 10.37
C MET A 292 9.97 2.28 10.55
N GLY A 293 10.21 1.48 9.52
CA GLY A 293 11.28 0.49 9.58
C GLY A 293 11.44 -0.32 8.30
N THR A 294 12.38 -1.24 8.36
CA THR A 294 12.80 -2.09 7.24
C THR A 294 12.94 -3.54 7.68
N THR A 295 12.98 -4.43 6.70
CA THR A 295 13.56 -5.76 6.91
C THR A 295 15.08 -5.68 6.84
N ARG A 296 15.78 -6.73 7.36
CA ARG A 296 17.25 -6.75 7.37
C ARG A 296 17.85 -6.86 5.98
N ASP A 297 17.25 -7.66 5.11
CA ASP A 297 17.80 -8.07 3.82
C ASP A 297 16.88 -7.67 2.65
N GLU A 298 16.39 -6.41 2.62
CA GLU A 298 15.43 -5.89 1.65
C GLU A 298 15.76 -6.27 0.20
N GLY A 299 17.00 -6.08 -0.22
CA GLY A 299 17.48 -6.34 -1.57
C GLY A 299 17.37 -7.80 -2.02
N ALA A 300 17.27 -8.75 -1.08
CA ALA A 300 17.20 -10.17 -1.39
C ALA A 300 15.93 -10.57 -2.17
N ALA A 301 14.85 -9.83 -2.04
CA ALA A 301 13.64 -10.09 -2.81
C ALA A 301 13.80 -9.79 -4.32
N PHE A 302 14.75 -8.93 -4.68
CA PHE A 302 14.93 -8.42 -6.03
C PHE A 302 16.18 -8.96 -6.75
N LEU A 303 17.27 -9.21 -6.00
CA LEU A 303 18.62 -9.37 -6.52
C LEU A 303 19.34 -10.61 -5.94
N LEU A 304 18.63 -11.75 -5.84
CA LEU A 304 19.08 -12.96 -5.13
C LEU A 304 20.44 -13.53 -5.58
N ASP A 305 20.81 -13.28 -6.82
CA ASP A 305 22.01 -13.89 -7.42
C ASP A 305 23.28 -13.02 -7.25
N ASP A 306 23.14 -11.82 -6.67
CA ASP A 306 24.26 -10.89 -6.41
C ASP A 306 24.19 -10.31 -4.98
N ARG A 307 24.98 -10.90 -4.09
CA ARG A 307 25.05 -10.47 -2.67
C ARG A 307 25.49 -9.02 -2.49
N GLY A 308 26.40 -8.53 -3.35
CA GLY A 308 26.86 -7.15 -3.30
C GLY A 308 25.76 -6.17 -3.70
N ALA A 309 25.05 -6.48 -4.78
CA ALA A 309 23.91 -5.69 -5.22
C ALA A 309 22.74 -5.75 -4.22
N MET A 310 22.48 -6.91 -3.58
CA MET A 310 21.49 -7.04 -2.51
C MET A 310 21.79 -6.09 -1.34
N ALA A 311 23.04 -6.12 -0.83
CA ALA A 311 23.43 -5.27 0.28
C ALA A 311 23.39 -3.79 -0.09
N ALA A 312 23.84 -3.44 -1.30
CA ALA A 312 23.77 -2.07 -1.81
C ALA A 312 22.30 -1.59 -1.96
N ALA A 313 21.42 -2.41 -2.50
CA ALA A 313 20.00 -2.09 -2.61
C ALA A 313 19.35 -1.89 -1.23
N THR A 314 19.62 -2.80 -0.27
CA THR A 314 19.13 -2.67 1.11
C THR A 314 19.58 -1.34 1.73
N GLU A 315 20.85 -1.00 1.58
CA GLU A 315 21.43 0.22 2.19
C GLU A 315 20.96 1.49 1.47
N HIS A 316 21.08 1.56 0.13
CA HIS A 316 20.86 2.82 -0.57
C HIS A 316 19.39 3.11 -0.89
N VAL A 317 18.56 2.08 -0.99
CA VAL A 317 17.14 2.29 -1.31
C VAL A 317 16.28 2.38 -0.05
N PHE A 318 16.57 1.58 0.97
CA PHE A 318 15.69 1.41 2.13
C PHE A 318 16.34 1.92 3.43
N ALA A 319 17.34 1.24 3.96
CA ALA A 319 17.81 1.43 5.34
C ALA A 319 18.55 2.76 5.56
N GLY A 320 19.45 3.15 4.67
CA GLY A 320 20.19 4.41 4.76
C GLY A 320 19.29 5.63 4.73
N PRO A 321 18.44 5.79 3.70
CA PRO A 321 17.48 6.89 3.63
C PRO A 321 16.46 6.91 4.78
N ALA A 322 16.03 5.72 5.27
CA ALA A 322 15.16 5.65 6.45
C ALA A 322 15.85 6.21 7.71
N ARG A 323 17.12 5.86 7.94
CA ARG A 323 17.91 6.45 9.05
C ARG A 323 18.10 7.96 8.88
N GLN A 324 18.31 8.43 7.65
CA GLN A 324 18.48 9.86 7.36
C GLN A 324 17.18 10.63 7.65
N LEU A 325 16.02 10.13 7.20
CA LEU A 325 14.72 10.76 7.51
C LEU A 325 14.47 10.75 9.02
N ALA A 326 14.73 9.64 9.71
CA ALA A 326 14.58 9.54 11.16
C ALA A 326 15.45 10.56 11.90
N ALA A 327 16.70 10.74 11.48
CA ALA A 327 17.60 11.75 12.06
C ALA A 327 17.09 13.18 11.81
N THR A 328 16.55 13.46 10.62
CA THR A 328 15.97 14.77 10.27
C THR A 328 14.75 15.08 11.16
N LEU A 329 13.84 14.11 11.33
CA LEU A 329 12.68 14.25 12.20
C LEU A 329 13.08 14.41 13.68
N ALA A 330 14.09 13.67 14.14
CA ALA A 330 14.61 13.78 15.50
C ALA A 330 15.23 15.15 15.77
N ALA A 331 15.96 15.73 14.81
CA ALA A 331 16.53 17.07 14.91
C ALA A 331 15.45 18.17 15.04
N ARG A 332 14.23 17.91 14.56
CA ARG A 332 13.06 18.79 14.74
C ARG A 332 12.30 18.54 16.06
N GLY A 333 12.71 17.57 16.87
CA GLY A 333 12.02 17.19 18.10
C GLY A 333 10.82 16.26 17.93
N VAL A 334 10.65 15.67 16.75
CA VAL A 334 9.57 14.71 16.41
C VAL A 334 10.14 13.34 16.00
N PRO A 335 11.02 12.71 16.81
CA PRO A 335 11.63 11.44 16.43
C PRO A 335 10.57 10.37 16.20
N PRO A 336 10.69 9.57 15.10
CA PRO A 336 9.79 8.46 14.84
C PRO A 336 10.10 7.27 15.75
N TRP A 337 9.19 6.31 15.83
CA TRP A 337 9.51 4.98 16.32
C TRP A 337 10.11 4.18 15.20
N LEU A 338 11.18 3.43 15.51
CA LEU A 338 11.91 2.65 14.51
C LEU A 338 11.79 1.16 14.80
N PHE A 339 11.69 0.37 13.74
CA PHE A 339 11.80 -1.08 13.83
C PHE A 339 12.72 -1.65 12.75
N ARG A 340 13.26 -2.85 13.02
CA ARG A 340 13.90 -3.69 12.01
C ARG A 340 13.41 -5.13 12.16
N PHE A 341 12.91 -5.70 11.08
CA PHE A 341 12.51 -7.09 11.03
C PHE A 341 13.69 -7.96 10.65
N ASP A 342 14.18 -8.75 11.59
CA ASP A 342 15.40 -9.56 11.46
C ASP A 342 15.15 -11.05 11.33
N TRP A 343 13.94 -11.52 11.70
CA TRP A 343 13.59 -12.93 11.63
C TRP A 343 13.60 -13.45 10.19
N GLN A 344 14.04 -14.71 10.06
CA GLN A 344 13.96 -15.48 8.81
C GLN A 344 13.78 -16.96 9.13
N PRO A 345 13.16 -17.76 8.25
CA PRO A 345 13.22 -19.22 8.38
C PRO A 345 14.65 -19.72 8.34
N ALA A 346 14.97 -20.78 9.10
CA ALA A 346 16.35 -21.30 9.26
C ALA A 346 17.05 -21.61 7.93
N ASP A 347 16.31 -22.18 6.97
CA ASP A 347 16.84 -22.60 5.66
C ASP A 347 16.36 -21.70 4.50
N SER A 348 15.97 -20.46 4.80
CA SER A 348 15.51 -19.54 3.76
C SER A 348 16.69 -18.99 2.93
N PRO A 349 16.68 -19.15 1.59
CA PRO A 349 17.68 -18.52 0.74
C PRO A 349 17.49 -17.00 0.64
N PHE A 350 16.33 -16.48 1.11
CA PHE A 350 15.92 -15.08 0.95
C PHE A 350 16.33 -14.19 2.12
N GLY A 351 16.82 -14.76 3.24
CA GLY A 351 17.06 -13.98 4.44
C GLY A 351 15.77 -13.36 5.00
N ALA A 352 15.91 -12.26 5.72
CA ALA A 352 14.80 -11.39 6.10
C ALA A 352 14.51 -10.41 4.96
N CYS A 353 13.97 -10.92 3.84
CA CYS A 353 13.79 -10.18 2.60
C CYS A 353 12.62 -9.18 2.67
N HIS A 354 12.54 -8.31 1.69
CA HIS A 354 11.41 -7.39 1.48
C HIS A 354 10.07 -8.12 1.53
N CYS A 355 9.06 -7.56 2.18
CA CYS A 355 7.72 -8.09 2.43
C CYS A 355 7.62 -9.22 3.47
N LEU A 356 8.71 -9.72 4.04
CA LEU A 356 8.66 -10.86 4.97
C LEU A 356 7.87 -10.53 6.26
N GLU A 357 7.80 -9.27 6.66
CA GLU A 357 7.06 -8.81 7.85
C GLU A 357 5.53 -8.78 7.66
N LEU A 358 5.04 -8.71 6.41
CA LEU A 358 3.61 -8.56 6.11
C LEU A 358 2.72 -9.66 6.71
N PRO A 359 3.03 -10.97 6.52
CA PRO A 359 2.18 -12.04 7.04
C PRO A 359 2.15 -12.10 8.58
N PHE A 360 3.10 -11.45 9.25
CA PHE A 360 3.08 -11.32 10.71
C PHE A 360 2.00 -10.36 11.20
N LEU A 361 1.57 -9.43 10.39
CA LEU A 361 0.58 -8.42 10.72
C LEU A 361 -0.82 -8.80 10.25
N LEU A 362 -1.04 -8.78 8.94
CA LEU A 362 -2.35 -8.96 8.33
C LEU A 362 -2.49 -10.31 7.58
N GLY A 363 -1.41 -11.08 7.43
CA GLY A 363 -1.45 -12.35 6.69
C GLY A 363 -2.24 -13.43 7.40
N ASP A 364 -3.03 -14.14 6.63
CA ASP A 364 -3.78 -15.30 7.08
C ASP A 364 -3.03 -16.63 6.89
N ALA A 365 -3.70 -17.75 7.19
CA ALA A 365 -3.12 -19.08 7.01
C ALA A 365 -2.82 -19.42 5.53
N ALA A 366 -3.51 -18.84 4.57
CA ALA A 366 -3.27 -19.08 3.15
C ALA A 366 -1.95 -18.40 2.71
N ALA A 367 -1.73 -17.14 3.11
CA ALA A 367 -0.46 -16.44 2.90
C ALA A 367 0.74 -17.23 3.45
N TRP A 368 0.61 -17.80 4.66
CA TRP A 368 1.67 -18.61 5.26
C TRP A 368 1.98 -19.88 4.48
N ARG A 369 0.98 -20.52 3.87
CA ARG A 369 1.18 -21.75 3.10
C ARG A 369 1.75 -21.50 1.70
N ALA A 370 1.37 -20.39 1.07
CA ALA A 370 1.66 -20.12 -0.33
C ALA A 370 3.04 -19.48 -0.56
N ALA A 371 3.55 -18.71 0.42
CA ALA A 371 4.74 -17.88 0.20
C ALA A 371 6.07 -18.65 0.29
N PRO A 372 6.89 -18.66 -0.76
CA PRO A 372 8.20 -19.32 -0.75
C PRO A 372 9.16 -18.79 0.31
N MET A 373 9.03 -17.52 0.71
CA MET A 373 9.87 -16.92 1.76
C MET A 373 9.47 -17.36 3.17
N LEU A 374 8.26 -17.91 3.37
CA LEU A 374 7.77 -18.44 4.63
C LEU A 374 7.89 -19.95 4.60
N ARG A 375 8.83 -20.51 5.34
CA ARG A 375 9.04 -21.96 5.47
C ARG A 375 8.93 -22.36 6.92
N GLY A 376 8.38 -23.56 7.17
CA GLY A 376 8.25 -24.11 8.52
C GLY A 376 7.01 -23.59 9.26
N GLU A 377 7.06 -23.71 10.58
CA GLU A 377 5.96 -23.29 11.43
C GLU A 377 5.91 -21.78 11.62
N ARG A 378 4.69 -21.26 11.72
CA ARG A 378 4.43 -19.86 12.04
C ARG A 378 4.97 -19.55 13.44
N PRO A 379 5.93 -18.62 13.61
CA PRO A 379 6.46 -18.29 14.93
C PRO A 379 5.45 -17.43 15.70
N GLN A 380 4.46 -18.09 16.31
CA GLN A 380 3.28 -17.44 16.89
C GLN A 380 3.64 -16.34 17.88
N ARG A 381 4.66 -16.56 18.72
CA ARG A 381 5.13 -15.55 19.68
C ARG A 381 5.55 -14.25 18.98
N LEU A 382 6.30 -14.34 17.88
CA LEU A 382 6.74 -13.17 17.12
C LEU A 382 5.56 -12.49 16.41
N VAL A 383 4.62 -13.29 15.87
CA VAL A 383 3.37 -12.76 15.28
C VAL A 383 2.60 -11.94 16.33
N ASP A 384 2.44 -12.50 17.53
CA ASP A 384 1.73 -11.82 18.61
C ASP A 384 2.45 -10.54 19.04
N GLU A 385 3.78 -10.58 19.20
CA GLU A 385 4.60 -9.43 19.57
C GLU A 385 4.47 -8.28 18.54
N MET A 386 4.55 -8.62 17.26
CA MET A 386 4.40 -7.60 16.18
C MET A 386 2.99 -7.02 16.16
N ARG A 387 1.97 -7.88 16.18
CA ARG A 387 0.56 -7.43 16.17
C ARG A 387 0.26 -6.54 17.37
N ASP A 388 0.69 -6.92 18.57
CA ASP A 388 0.47 -6.10 19.78
C ASP A 388 1.16 -4.75 19.68
N SER A 389 2.37 -4.68 19.11
CA SER A 389 3.10 -3.43 18.89
C SER A 389 2.40 -2.51 17.88
N TRP A 390 1.94 -3.05 16.74
CA TRP A 390 1.20 -2.26 15.75
C TRP A 390 -0.16 -1.81 16.28
N LEU A 391 -0.88 -2.69 16.97
CA LEU A 391 -2.14 -2.35 17.63
C LEU A 391 -1.95 -1.24 18.68
N ALA A 392 -0.90 -1.31 19.51
CA ALA A 392 -0.56 -0.28 20.47
C ALA A 392 -0.30 1.07 19.77
N PHE A 393 0.44 1.06 18.66
CA PHE A 393 0.67 2.28 17.88
C PHE A 393 -0.63 2.82 17.26
N VAL A 394 -1.44 2.00 16.62
CA VAL A 394 -2.73 2.41 16.02
C VAL A 394 -3.66 3.00 17.09
N THR A 395 -3.68 2.42 18.30
CA THR A 395 -4.58 2.80 19.38
C THR A 395 -4.13 4.07 20.11
N SER A 396 -2.82 4.19 20.37
CA SER A 396 -2.27 5.23 21.29
C SER A 396 -1.16 6.09 20.68
N GLY A 397 -0.71 5.81 19.47
CA GLY A 397 0.46 6.46 18.87
C GLY A 397 1.80 6.01 19.48
N ASN A 398 1.81 4.94 20.30
CA ASN A 398 3.03 4.45 20.95
C ASN A 398 3.09 2.90 20.83
N PRO A 399 4.08 2.33 20.12
CA PRO A 399 4.18 0.88 19.89
C PRO A 399 4.81 0.11 21.08
N GLY A 400 5.13 0.75 22.19
CA GLY A 400 5.64 0.12 23.41
C GLY A 400 7.16 0.20 23.62
N TRP A 401 7.87 1.06 22.86
CA TRP A 401 9.29 1.38 23.09
C TRP A 401 9.56 2.87 22.90
N SER A 402 10.77 3.34 23.22
CA SER A 402 11.11 4.76 23.17
C SER A 402 11.24 5.26 21.72
N ARG A 403 10.84 6.51 21.49
CA ARG A 403 11.08 7.19 20.21
C ARG A 403 12.58 7.29 19.92
N GLY A 404 12.96 7.08 18.68
CA GLY A 404 14.35 7.09 18.24
C GLY A 404 15.08 5.74 18.45
N ASP A 405 14.59 4.88 19.36
CA ASP A 405 15.12 3.52 19.52
C ASP A 405 14.60 2.61 18.42
N THR A 406 15.47 1.69 17.96
CA THR A 406 15.09 0.67 16.98
C THR A 406 14.72 -0.63 17.68
N ARG A 407 13.45 -1.05 17.56
CA ARG A 407 13.01 -2.38 17.98
C ARG A 407 13.40 -3.42 16.94
N HIS A 408 14.10 -4.48 17.38
CA HIS A 408 14.47 -5.61 16.54
C HIS A 408 13.50 -6.77 16.77
N PHE A 409 12.91 -7.28 15.69
CA PHE A 409 12.02 -8.43 15.69
C PHE A 409 12.82 -9.65 15.18
N THR A 410 13.32 -10.46 16.09
CA THR A 410 14.27 -11.54 15.81
C THR A 410 13.67 -12.95 15.94
N GLY A 411 12.55 -13.13 16.66
CA GLY A 411 11.90 -14.41 16.95
C GLY A 411 12.34 -15.06 18.23
#